data_dc0999e52ffb6129349f29e50372e0cc
#
_entry.id   dc0999e52ffb6129349f29e50372e0cc
#
_cell.length_a   1.000
_cell.length_b   1.000
_cell.length_c   1.000
_cell.angle_alpha   90.00
_cell.angle_beta   90.00
_cell.angle_gamma   90.00
#
_symmetry.space_group_name_H-M   'P 1'
#
loop_
_entity.id
_entity.type
_entity.pdbx_description
1 polymer ?
#
loop_
_entity_poly.entity_id
_entity_poly.type
_entity_poly.pdbx_seq_one_letter_code
_entity_poly.pdbx_strand_id
1 'polypeptide(L)'
;LADKASPKVFMACGLVMCAAVNVGLGFSSAFWIFVALVVINGLFQGMGVGPSFITIANWFPRRERGRVGAFWNISHNVGGGIVAPIVGTAFALLGTEHWQTASYIVPAAVAVLFAVVVLILGKGSPRSEGLPALDEMLPEEKVLLNTGKVEKAPENMSAWQIFCTYVLKNKNAWYVSMVDVFV
;
A
#
# COMPACT_ATOMS: atom_id res chain seq x y z
N LEU A 1 2.34 -12.25 -4.62
CA LEU A 1 3.32 -12.27 -3.51
C LEU A 1 2.66 -11.81 -2.20
N ALA A 2 1.87 -10.74 -2.22
CA ALA A 2 1.18 -10.22 -1.03
C ALA A 2 0.20 -11.22 -0.40
N ASP A 3 -0.43 -12.08 -1.21
CA ASP A 3 -1.38 -13.10 -0.73
C ASP A 3 -0.73 -14.26 0.05
N LYS A 4 0.58 -14.45 -0.12
CA LYS A 4 1.35 -15.53 0.55
C LYS A 4 2.18 -15.04 1.73
N ALA A 5 2.38 -13.74 1.85
CA ALA A 5 3.13 -13.10 2.92
C ALA A 5 2.19 -12.41 3.92
N SER A 6 2.64 -12.21 5.15
CA SER A 6 1.91 -11.39 6.10
C SER A 6 1.79 -9.95 5.57
N PRO A 7 0.57 -9.37 5.46
CA PRO A 7 0.38 -8.03 4.92
C PRO A 7 1.24 -6.97 5.60
N LYS A 8 1.40 -7.04 6.92
CA LYS A 8 2.23 -6.11 7.70
C LYS A 8 3.71 -6.17 7.33
N VAL A 9 4.23 -7.39 7.13
CA VAL A 9 5.64 -7.58 6.75
C VAL A 9 5.87 -7.04 5.33
N PHE A 10 4.95 -7.31 4.42
CA PHE A 10 5.05 -6.83 3.04
C PHE A 10 5.01 -5.31 2.95
N MET A 11 4.12 -4.65 3.70
CA MET A 11 4.08 -3.18 3.80
C MET A 11 5.36 -2.60 4.40
N ALA A 12 5.84 -3.20 5.49
CA ALA A 12 7.07 -2.73 6.13
C ALA A 12 8.30 -2.90 5.21
N CYS A 13 8.39 -4.02 4.49
CA CYS A 13 9.42 -4.19 3.47
C CYS A 13 9.35 -3.11 2.39
N GLY A 14 8.15 -2.81 1.89
CA GLY A 14 7.95 -1.73 0.92
C GLY A 14 8.44 -0.38 1.44
N LEU A 15 8.12 -0.02 2.69
CA LEU A 15 8.59 1.22 3.32
C LEU A 15 10.12 1.25 3.48
N VAL A 16 10.74 0.15 3.91
CA VAL A 16 12.20 0.05 4.04
C VAL A 16 12.89 0.16 2.67
N MET A 17 12.34 -0.49 1.64
CA MET A 17 12.87 -0.38 0.27
C MET A 17 12.73 1.06 -0.27
N CYS A 18 11.58 1.71 -0.06
CA CYS A 18 11.42 3.13 -0.38
C CYS A 18 12.43 4.00 0.36
N ALA A 19 12.65 3.75 1.66
CA ALA A 19 13.65 4.50 2.43
C ALA A 19 15.06 4.31 1.86
N ALA A 20 15.46 3.08 1.54
CA ALA A 20 16.76 2.79 0.94
C ALA A 20 16.95 3.52 -0.40
N VAL A 21 15.93 3.53 -1.26
CA VAL A 21 15.97 4.26 -2.53
C VAL A 21 16.04 5.77 -2.31
N ASN A 22 15.28 6.30 -1.33
CA ASN A 22 15.36 7.73 -0.99
C ASN A 22 16.74 8.12 -0.46
N VAL A 23 17.41 7.28 0.33
CA VAL A 23 18.81 7.48 0.70
C VAL A 23 19.69 7.53 -0.55
N GLY A 24 19.52 6.62 -1.49
CA GLY A 24 20.22 6.66 -2.78
C GLY A 24 19.98 7.95 -3.56
N LEU A 25 18.74 8.46 -3.59
CA LEU A 25 18.39 9.75 -4.20
C LEU A 25 19.10 10.92 -3.53
N GLY A 26 19.22 10.88 -2.18
CA GLY A 26 19.94 11.90 -1.40
C GLY A 26 21.43 12.02 -1.72
N PHE A 27 22.05 10.93 -2.20
CA PHE A 27 23.47 10.90 -2.60
C PHE A 27 23.66 10.95 -4.12
N SER A 28 22.59 10.92 -4.91
CA SER A 28 22.69 10.91 -6.36
C SER A 28 23.00 12.30 -6.91
N SER A 29 24.06 12.37 -7.73
CA SER A 29 24.45 13.58 -8.48
C SER A 29 24.24 13.43 -10.00
N ALA A 30 24.09 12.20 -10.50
CA ALA A 30 23.94 11.92 -11.92
C ALA A 30 22.47 11.81 -12.30
N PHE A 31 22.06 12.55 -13.35
CA PHE A 31 20.68 12.62 -13.83
C PHE A 31 20.05 11.23 -14.10
N TRP A 32 20.74 10.37 -14.83
CA TRP A 32 20.21 9.06 -15.20
C TRP A 32 20.06 8.11 -14.01
N ILE A 33 20.96 8.18 -13.02
CA ILE A 33 20.86 7.43 -11.77
C ILE A 33 19.66 7.93 -10.99
N PHE A 34 19.46 9.23 -10.91
CA PHE A 34 18.31 9.85 -10.25
C PHE A 34 17.00 9.36 -10.88
N VAL A 35 16.86 9.40 -12.21
CA VAL A 35 15.67 8.92 -12.93
C VAL A 35 15.42 7.43 -12.64
N ALA A 36 16.45 6.60 -12.71
CA ALA A 36 16.31 5.18 -12.41
C ALA A 36 15.82 4.94 -10.97
N LEU A 37 16.38 5.64 -9.99
CA LEU A 37 15.96 5.53 -8.60
C LEU A 37 14.52 6.01 -8.38
N VAL A 38 14.07 7.07 -9.05
CA VAL A 38 12.67 7.54 -8.98
C VAL A 38 11.71 6.46 -9.51
N VAL A 39 12.03 5.83 -10.63
CA VAL A 39 11.22 4.73 -11.18
C VAL A 39 11.16 3.55 -10.21
N ILE A 40 12.29 3.15 -9.65
CA ILE A 40 12.37 2.07 -8.65
C ILE A 40 11.56 2.42 -7.40
N ASN A 41 11.63 3.68 -6.94
CA ASN A 41 10.85 4.16 -5.81
C ASN A 41 9.34 4.02 -6.05
N GLY A 42 8.88 4.39 -7.24
CA GLY A 42 7.46 4.23 -7.63
C GLY A 42 6.99 2.77 -7.56
N LEU A 43 7.83 1.80 -7.96
CA LEU A 43 7.51 0.38 -7.84
C LEU A 43 7.35 -0.06 -6.38
N PHE A 44 8.22 0.39 -5.48
CA PHE A 44 8.14 0.04 -4.06
C PHE A 44 6.98 0.74 -3.35
N GLN A 45 6.62 1.97 -3.74
CA GLN A 45 5.44 2.65 -3.21
C GLN A 45 4.15 1.85 -3.50
N GLY A 46 4.05 1.21 -4.66
CA GLY A 46 2.93 0.33 -5.00
C GLY A 46 2.76 -0.87 -4.06
N MET A 47 3.80 -1.26 -3.32
CA MET A 47 3.73 -2.39 -2.38
C MET A 47 2.84 -2.12 -1.15
N GLY A 48 2.43 -0.89 -0.89
CA GLY A 48 1.55 -0.55 0.24
C GLY A 48 0.07 -0.82 -0.03
N VAL A 49 -0.39 -0.60 -1.26
CA VAL A 49 -1.82 -0.61 -1.61
C VAL A 49 -2.45 -2.00 -1.47
N GLY A 50 -1.86 -3.01 -2.10
CA GLY A 50 -2.39 -4.38 -2.08
C GLY A 50 -2.55 -4.94 -0.65
N PRO A 51 -1.52 -4.94 0.19
CA PRO A 51 -1.62 -5.39 1.58
C PRO A 51 -2.62 -4.61 2.42
N SER A 52 -2.80 -3.31 2.17
CA SER A 52 -3.80 -2.49 2.86
C SER A 52 -5.22 -3.00 2.57
N PHE A 53 -5.55 -3.26 1.30
CA PHE A 53 -6.85 -3.84 0.93
C PHE A 53 -7.03 -5.26 1.44
N ILE A 54 -5.97 -6.09 1.47
CA ILE A 54 -6.03 -7.43 2.08
C ILE A 54 -6.35 -7.31 3.58
N THR A 55 -5.70 -6.38 4.29
CA THR A 55 -5.97 -6.13 5.71
C THR A 55 -7.41 -5.67 5.92
N ILE A 56 -7.91 -4.72 5.12
CA ILE A 56 -9.31 -4.28 5.17
C ILE A 56 -10.26 -5.47 4.92
N ALA A 57 -9.96 -6.32 3.94
CA ALA A 57 -10.77 -7.48 3.64
C ALA A 57 -10.77 -8.53 4.75
N ASN A 58 -9.69 -8.65 5.51
CA ASN A 58 -9.57 -9.60 6.62
C ASN A 58 -10.30 -9.13 7.89
N TRP A 59 -10.39 -7.81 8.13
CA TRP A 59 -10.92 -7.24 9.36
C TRP A 59 -12.36 -6.73 9.25
N PHE A 60 -12.81 -6.39 8.03
CA PHE A 60 -14.11 -5.76 7.83
C PHE A 60 -15.03 -6.59 6.92
N PRO A 61 -16.32 -6.70 7.26
CA PRO A 61 -17.31 -7.37 6.42
C PRO A 61 -17.50 -6.60 5.09
N ARG A 62 -17.93 -7.27 4.06
CA ARG A 62 -18.10 -6.70 2.71
C ARG A 62 -18.91 -5.42 2.68
N ARG A 63 -19.94 -5.35 3.54
CA ARG A 63 -20.82 -4.19 3.67
C ARG A 63 -20.07 -2.92 4.10
N GLU A 64 -18.99 -3.05 4.87
CA GLU A 64 -18.22 -1.93 5.43
C GLU A 64 -16.94 -1.62 4.66
N ARG A 65 -16.44 -2.53 3.83
CA ARG A 65 -15.17 -2.37 3.11
C ARG A 65 -15.13 -1.11 2.26
N GLY A 66 -16.26 -0.72 1.64
CA GLY A 66 -16.33 0.52 0.87
C GLY A 66 -16.10 1.77 1.70
N ARG A 67 -16.69 1.83 2.90
CA ARG A 67 -16.49 2.97 3.83
C ARG A 67 -15.06 3.01 4.34
N VAL A 68 -14.52 1.88 4.76
CA VAL A 68 -13.15 1.78 5.27
C VAL A 68 -12.13 2.09 4.15
N GLY A 69 -12.39 1.62 2.93
CA GLY A 69 -11.57 1.96 1.76
C GLY A 69 -11.58 3.44 1.42
N ALA A 70 -12.74 4.11 1.54
CA ALA A 70 -12.82 5.57 1.38
C ALA A 70 -12.01 6.30 2.46
N PHE A 71 -12.08 5.85 3.71
CA PHE A 71 -11.27 6.39 4.80
C PHE A 71 -9.77 6.17 4.57
N TRP A 72 -9.40 5.00 4.06
CA TRP A 72 -8.02 4.70 3.68
C TRP A 72 -7.52 5.64 2.57
N ASN A 73 -8.36 5.96 1.58
CA ASN A 73 -8.01 6.90 0.51
C ASN A 73 -7.75 8.32 1.05
N ILE A 74 -8.53 8.76 2.05
CA ILE A 74 -8.27 10.05 2.74
C ILE A 74 -6.89 10.05 3.39
N SER A 75 -6.46 8.93 3.99
CA SER A 75 -5.14 8.84 4.64
C SER A 75 -3.99 9.05 3.66
N HIS A 76 -4.16 8.68 2.40
CA HIS A 76 -3.18 8.93 1.34
C HIS A 76 -2.99 10.44 1.09
N ASN A 77 -4.07 11.19 0.99
CA ASN A 77 -4.03 12.65 0.82
C ASN A 77 -3.45 13.36 2.05
N VAL A 78 -3.83 12.91 3.24
CA VAL A 78 -3.27 13.42 4.52
C VAL A 78 -1.76 13.14 4.57
N GLY A 79 -1.33 11.93 4.21
CA GLY A 79 0.07 11.56 4.14
C GLY A 79 0.86 12.46 3.19
N GLY A 80 0.34 12.69 1.98
CA GLY A 80 0.94 13.64 1.02
C GLY A 80 1.03 15.06 1.56
N GLY A 81 -0.01 15.53 2.26
CA GLY A 81 -0.05 16.86 2.88
C GLY A 81 0.97 17.03 4.02
N ILE A 82 1.26 15.97 4.79
CA ILE A 82 2.22 16.01 5.90
C ILE A 82 3.68 16.06 5.41
N VAL A 83 3.98 15.56 4.24
CA VAL A 83 5.35 15.57 3.71
C VAL A 83 5.88 16.99 3.53
N ALA A 84 5.06 17.93 3.04
CA ALA A 84 5.47 19.31 2.82
C ALA A 84 5.95 20.03 4.10
N PRO A 85 5.22 20.02 5.24
CA PRO A 85 5.71 20.59 6.49
C PRO A 85 6.94 19.85 7.06
N ILE A 86 7.06 18.53 6.90
CA ILE A 86 8.26 17.78 7.32
C ILE A 86 9.49 18.27 6.56
N VAL A 87 9.40 18.33 5.24
CA VAL A 87 10.50 18.80 4.39
C VAL A 87 10.77 20.30 4.64
N GLY A 88 9.74 21.12 4.77
CA GLY A 88 9.88 22.56 5.11
C GLY A 88 10.60 22.79 6.44
N THR A 89 10.26 22.02 7.47
CA THR A 89 10.96 22.07 8.77
C THR A 89 12.41 21.60 8.63
N ALA A 90 12.66 20.56 7.84
CA ALA A 90 14.02 20.10 7.59
C ALA A 90 14.86 21.17 6.87
N PHE A 91 14.29 21.90 5.91
CA PHE A 91 14.96 23.05 5.28
C PHE A 91 15.24 24.19 6.27
N ALA A 92 14.29 24.47 7.16
CA ALA A 92 14.47 25.53 8.16
C ALA A 92 15.60 25.20 9.16
N LEU A 93 15.81 23.91 9.47
CA LEU A 93 16.82 23.46 10.43
C LEU A 93 18.20 23.23 9.79
N LEU A 94 18.24 22.68 8.56
CA LEU A 94 19.48 22.27 7.91
C LEU A 94 20.03 23.31 6.92
N GLY A 95 19.21 24.30 6.53
CA GLY A 95 19.53 25.26 5.47
C GLY A 95 19.32 24.69 4.08
N THR A 96 19.22 25.58 3.08
CA THR A 96 18.99 25.24 1.67
C THR A 96 20.18 24.56 1.00
N GLU A 97 21.37 24.68 1.55
CA GLU A 97 22.59 24.02 1.06
C GLU A 97 22.48 22.49 1.14
N HIS A 98 21.73 21.98 2.13
CA HIS A 98 21.53 20.55 2.35
C HIS A 98 20.17 20.06 1.80
N TRP A 99 19.73 20.59 0.66
CA TRP A 99 18.42 20.29 0.09
C TRP A 99 18.19 18.79 -0.18
N GLN A 100 19.21 18.04 -0.57
CA GLN A 100 19.10 16.59 -0.78
C GLN A 100 18.81 15.86 0.53
N THR A 101 19.48 16.25 1.60
CA THR A 101 19.24 15.68 2.93
C THR A 101 17.83 15.98 3.40
N ALA A 102 17.38 17.23 3.29
CA ALA A 102 16.05 17.64 3.70
C ALA A 102 14.94 16.94 2.89
N SER A 103 15.14 16.80 1.57
CA SER A 103 14.11 16.26 0.65
C SER A 103 14.06 14.74 0.61
N TYR A 104 15.15 14.02 0.89
CA TYR A 104 15.23 12.58 0.71
C TYR A 104 15.62 11.81 1.98
N ILE A 105 16.64 12.27 2.71
CA ILE A 105 17.13 11.54 3.89
C ILE A 105 16.15 11.67 5.06
N VAL A 106 15.62 12.87 5.31
CA VAL A 106 14.62 13.07 6.38
C VAL A 106 13.35 12.26 6.13
N PRO A 107 12.71 12.30 4.95
CA PRO A 107 11.59 11.41 4.66
C PRO A 107 11.93 9.91 4.71
N ALA A 108 13.16 9.52 4.35
CA ALA A 108 13.60 8.13 4.48
C ALA A 108 13.63 7.69 5.95
N ALA A 109 14.15 8.53 6.85
CA ALA A 109 14.14 8.24 8.28
C ALA A 109 12.70 8.10 8.83
N VAL A 110 11.80 8.98 8.41
CA VAL A 110 10.37 8.88 8.75
C VAL A 110 9.76 7.59 8.22
N ALA A 111 10.07 7.19 6.98
CA ALA A 111 9.56 5.94 6.40
C ALA A 111 10.05 4.70 7.20
N VAL A 112 11.31 4.68 7.64
CA VAL A 112 11.82 3.60 8.51
C VAL A 112 11.10 3.58 9.85
N LEU A 113 10.86 4.74 10.46
CA LEU A 113 10.09 4.84 11.70
C LEU A 113 8.69 4.24 11.52
N PHE A 114 7.98 4.59 10.46
CA PHE A 114 6.67 4.03 10.17
C PHE A 114 6.72 2.54 9.81
N ALA A 115 7.78 2.05 9.18
CA ALA A 115 7.97 0.61 8.95
C ALA A 115 8.03 -0.15 10.28
N VAL A 116 8.76 0.37 11.28
CA VAL A 116 8.82 -0.20 12.63
C VAL A 116 7.45 -0.15 13.30
N VAL A 117 6.74 0.98 13.21
CA VAL A 117 5.37 1.13 13.76
C VAL A 117 4.43 0.09 13.14
N VAL A 118 4.47 -0.08 11.81
CA VAL A 118 3.65 -1.09 11.11
C VAL A 118 4.01 -2.51 11.55
N LEU A 119 5.27 -2.84 11.77
CA LEU A 119 5.68 -4.16 12.24
C LEU A 119 5.19 -4.44 13.66
N ILE A 120 5.22 -3.45 14.55
CA ILE A 120 4.84 -3.60 15.96
C ILE A 120 3.32 -3.57 16.13
N LEU A 121 2.65 -2.57 15.55
CA LEU A 121 1.23 -2.33 15.75
C LEU A 121 0.33 -2.96 14.68
N GLY A 122 0.89 -3.26 13.51
CA GLY A 122 0.14 -3.80 12.38
C GLY A 122 -0.37 -5.20 12.63
N LYS A 123 -1.68 -5.41 12.44
CA LYS A 123 -2.38 -6.69 12.57
C LYS A 123 -2.98 -7.08 11.23
N GLY A 124 -2.37 -8.04 10.56
CA GLY A 124 -2.71 -8.41 9.18
C GLY A 124 -4.04 -9.16 9.04
N SER A 125 -4.41 -9.98 10.04
CA SER A 125 -5.66 -10.75 10.03
C SER A 125 -6.06 -11.14 11.45
N PRO A 126 -7.39 -11.39 11.72
CA PRO A 126 -7.85 -11.92 13.00
C PRO A 126 -7.17 -13.24 13.37
N ARG A 127 -6.99 -14.14 12.42
CA ARG A 127 -6.33 -15.45 12.66
C ARG A 127 -4.90 -15.32 13.16
N SER A 128 -4.15 -14.32 12.70
CA SER A 128 -2.78 -14.08 13.19
C SER A 128 -2.73 -13.61 14.65
N GLU A 129 -3.87 -13.15 15.19
CA GLU A 129 -4.02 -12.71 16.58
C GLU A 129 -4.78 -13.73 17.45
N GLY A 130 -4.99 -14.96 16.95
CA GLY A 130 -5.70 -16.01 17.66
C GLY A 130 -7.23 -15.83 17.70
N LEU A 131 -7.77 -14.93 16.88
CA LEU A 131 -9.20 -14.72 16.75
C LEU A 131 -9.76 -15.56 15.60
N PRO A 132 -11.04 -15.99 15.66
CA PRO A 132 -11.69 -16.66 14.53
C PRO A 132 -11.73 -15.75 13.30
N ALA A 133 -11.76 -16.36 12.11
CA ALA A 133 -11.87 -15.60 10.89
C ALA A 133 -13.24 -14.91 10.77
N LEU A 134 -13.30 -13.86 9.94
CA LEU A 134 -14.51 -13.05 9.80
C LEU A 134 -15.74 -13.86 9.34
N ASP A 135 -15.52 -14.82 8.43
CA ASP A 135 -16.53 -15.74 7.94
C ASP A 135 -17.03 -16.74 9.01
N GLU A 136 -16.22 -16.98 10.04
CA GLU A 136 -16.60 -17.80 11.20
C GLU A 136 -17.40 -16.99 12.22
N MET A 137 -17.10 -15.68 12.35
CA MET A 137 -17.79 -14.77 13.27
C MET A 137 -19.13 -14.27 12.74
N LEU A 138 -19.27 -14.12 11.43
CA LEU A 138 -20.44 -13.55 10.77
C LEU A 138 -21.09 -14.58 9.82
N PRO A 139 -22.21 -15.20 10.22
CA PRO A 139 -22.93 -16.18 9.39
C PRO A 139 -23.35 -15.64 8.01
N GLU A 140 -23.61 -14.32 7.91
CA GLU A 140 -23.97 -13.65 6.66
C GLU A 140 -22.83 -13.69 5.64
N GLU A 141 -21.59 -13.51 6.08
CA GLU A 141 -20.41 -13.62 5.21
C GLU A 141 -20.22 -15.04 4.68
N LYS A 142 -20.49 -16.04 5.51
CA LYS A 142 -20.43 -17.46 5.15
C LYS A 142 -21.47 -17.82 4.10
N VAL A 143 -22.66 -17.27 4.22
CA VAL A 143 -23.76 -17.46 3.23
C VAL A 143 -23.39 -16.81 1.91
N LEU A 144 -22.81 -15.61 1.90
CA LEU A 144 -22.37 -14.92 0.68
C LEU A 144 -21.24 -15.65 -0.04
N LEU A 145 -20.35 -16.30 0.69
CA LEU A 145 -19.28 -17.15 0.14
C LEU A 145 -19.85 -18.44 -0.48
N ASN A 146 -20.85 -19.03 0.16
CA ASN A 146 -21.44 -20.31 -0.27
C ASN A 146 -22.49 -20.15 -1.40
N THR A 147 -23.13 -18.99 -1.54
CA THR A 147 -24.16 -18.74 -2.55
C THR A 147 -23.59 -18.45 -3.95
N GLY A 148 -22.28 -18.56 -4.15
CA GLY A 148 -21.66 -18.47 -5.49
C GLY A 148 -21.74 -17.10 -6.17
N LYS A 149 -22.23 -16.06 -5.47
CA LYS A 149 -22.28 -14.69 -6.00
C LYS A 149 -20.88 -14.04 -6.10
N VAL A 150 -19.86 -14.75 -5.65
CA VAL A 150 -18.45 -14.40 -5.82
C VAL A 150 -17.80 -15.55 -6.55
N GLU A 151 -17.56 -15.38 -7.82
CA GLU A 151 -16.69 -16.29 -8.57
C GLU A 151 -15.31 -16.27 -7.89
N LYS A 152 -15.00 -17.36 -7.17
CA LYS A 152 -13.61 -17.61 -6.78
C LYS A 152 -12.85 -17.84 -8.08
N ALA A 153 -11.77 -17.08 -8.28
CA ALA A 153 -10.85 -17.41 -9.36
C ALA A 153 -10.44 -18.89 -9.18
N PRO A 154 -10.50 -19.70 -10.24
CA PRO A 154 -10.11 -21.11 -10.16
C PRO A 154 -8.70 -21.23 -9.60
N GLU A 155 -8.49 -22.14 -8.65
CA GLU A 155 -7.20 -22.33 -7.95
C GLU A 155 -6.01 -22.59 -8.88
N ASN A 156 -6.28 -22.97 -10.12
CA ASN A 156 -5.28 -23.35 -11.13
C ASN A 156 -4.95 -22.24 -12.14
N MET A 157 -5.48 -21.01 -11.98
CA MET A 157 -5.15 -19.93 -12.90
C MET A 157 -3.84 -19.24 -12.54
N SER A 158 -3.00 -19.04 -13.57
CA SER A 158 -1.81 -18.17 -13.43
C SER A 158 -2.22 -16.73 -13.12
N ALA A 159 -1.38 -16.00 -12.36
CA ALA A 159 -1.61 -14.58 -12.06
C ALA A 159 -1.85 -13.74 -13.32
N TRP A 160 -1.20 -14.06 -14.44
CA TRP A 160 -1.41 -13.42 -15.73
C TRP A 160 -2.80 -13.71 -16.32
N GLN A 161 -3.28 -14.92 -16.21
CA GLN A 161 -4.64 -15.28 -16.68
C GLN A 161 -5.72 -14.60 -15.84
N ILE A 162 -5.53 -14.52 -14.52
CA ILE A 162 -6.40 -13.76 -13.60
C ILE A 162 -6.43 -12.29 -14.02
N PHE A 163 -5.28 -11.68 -14.24
CA PHE A 163 -5.16 -10.29 -14.67
C PHE A 163 -5.88 -10.04 -16.00
N CYS A 164 -5.63 -10.88 -17.01
CA CYS A 164 -6.28 -10.73 -18.32
C CYS A 164 -7.81 -10.92 -18.25
N THR A 165 -8.30 -11.88 -17.47
CA THR A 165 -9.71 -12.24 -17.44
C THR A 165 -10.52 -11.30 -16.56
N TYR A 166 -10.03 -10.98 -15.36
CA TYR A 166 -10.79 -10.23 -14.35
C TYR A 166 -10.48 -8.73 -14.34
N VAL A 167 -9.34 -8.29 -14.87
CA VAL A 167 -8.98 -6.88 -14.95
C VAL A 167 -9.16 -6.35 -16.37
N LEU A 168 -8.43 -6.88 -17.35
CA LEU A 168 -8.44 -6.34 -18.70
C LEU A 168 -9.78 -6.51 -19.43
N LYS A 169 -10.49 -7.63 -19.22
CA LYS A 169 -11.81 -7.86 -19.83
C LYS A 169 -12.97 -7.26 -19.05
N ASN A 170 -12.74 -6.78 -17.85
CA ASN A 170 -13.79 -6.21 -16.99
C ASN A 170 -14.02 -4.75 -17.32
N LYS A 171 -15.14 -4.43 -17.96
CA LYS A 171 -15.52 -3.05 -18.31
C LYS A 171 -15.60 -2.13 -17.08
N ASN A 172 -16.07 -2.66 -15.95
CA ASN A 172 -16.18 -1.88 -14.71
C ASN A 172 -14.80 -1.48 -14.15
N ALA A 173 -13.77 -2.34 -14.30
CA ALA A 173 -12.41 -2.00 -13.92
C ALA A 173 -11.89 -0.80 -14.74
N TRP A 174 -12.18 -0.76 -16.04
CA TRP A 174 -11.81 0.36 -16.90
C TRP A 174 -12.55 1.65 -16.54
N TYR A 175 -13.85 1.58 -16.24
CA TYR A 175 -14.59 2.78 -15.80
C TYR A 175 -14.02 3.36 -14.51
N VAL A 176 -13.72 2.52 -13.52
CA VAL A 176 -13.11 2.99 -12.26
C VAL A 176 -11.73 3.59 -12.52
N SER A 177 -10.87 2.91 -13.30
CA SER A 177 -9.54 3.43 -13.64
C SER A 177 -9.59 4.75 -14.41
N MET A 178 -10.58 4.94 -15.28
CA MET A 178 -10.77 6.21 -15.98
C MET A 178 -11.17 7.35 -15.02
N VAL A 179 -12.01 7.05 -14.05
CA VAL A 179 -12.38 8.05 -13.02
C VAL A 179 -11.14 8.47 -12.23
N ASP A 180 -10.29 7.51 -11.83
CA ASP A 180 -9.07 7.80 -11.06
C ASP A 180 -8.04 8.66 -11.83
N VAL A 181 -8.06 8.64 -13.17
CA VAL A 181 -7.18 9.48 -14.01
C VAL A 181 -7.65 10.94 -14.03
N PHE A 182 -8.95 11.20 -13.84
CA PHE A 182 -9.53 12.54 -13.94
C PHE A 182 -9.85 13.20 -12.58
N VAL A 183 -9.55 12.55 -11.49
CA VAL A 183 -9.68 13.06 -10.11
C VAL A 183 -8.32 13.34 -9.50
#